data_5c0c48d42643f330e378b1c770fc2339
#
_entry.id   5c0c48d42643f330e378b1c770fc2339
#
_cell.length_a   1.000
_cell.length_b   1.000
_cell.length_c   1.000
_cell.angle_alpha   90.00
_cell.angle_beta   90.00
_cell.angle_gamma   90.00
#
_symmetry.space_group_name_H-M   'P 1'
#
loop_
_entity.id
_entity.type
_entity.pdbx_description
1 polymer ?
#
loop_
_entity_poly.entity_id
_entity_poly.type
_entity_poly.pdbx_seq_one_letter_code
_entity_poly.pdbx_strand_id
1 'polypeptide(L)'
;MKLNISDWKSFCASDIFFLYNGSGITKEEIEDNPGSFPAVQSGADNNGCIGYISKDYCKAMNYTYVEEPCLTVARTGSAGFVAFQPYGCVVGDSAKILLLKNTEHRKPAVYLFLRTILMANQYKYTYGRKVTEDKYLSETLLLPSIDSITPDWAFMEKYILSLHHKPLKTAITEQTPPELNTKTWHEFFLHRILICSMGNGIDAVITTSDEPKYNYVSRDSNGNGVVGFVDEIEGEEPF
;
A
#
# COMPACT_ATOMS: atom_id res chain seq x y z
N MET A 1 -19.01 -6.74 11.83
CA MET A 1 -18.80 -6.40 13.25
C MET A 1 -18.54 -4.90 13.33
N LYS A 2 -19.20 -4.14 14.24
CA LYS A 2 -18.95 -2.69 14.35
C LYS A 2 -17.71 -2.51 15.24
N LEU A 3 -16.75 -1.70 14.77
CA LEU A 3 -15.52 -1.41 15.52
C LEU A 3 -15.85 -0.38 16.61
N ASN A 4 -15.62 -0.74 17.87
CA ASN A 4 -15.69 0.19 19.01
C ASN A 4 -14.26 0.37 19.55
N ILE A 5 -13.77 1.59 19.54
CA ILE A 5 -12.42 1.95 19.94
C ILE A 5 -12.33 2.56 21.35
N SER A 6 -13.45 2.67 22.09
CA SER A 6 -13.49 3.35 23.41
C SER A 6 -12.65 2.63 24.45
N ASP A 7 -12.52 1.30 24.34
CA ASP A 7 -11.82 0.46 25.31
C ASP A 7 -10.38 0.13 24.89
N TRP A 8 -9.94 0.65 23.77
CA TRP A 8 -8.57 0.43 23.30
C TRP A 8 -7.55 1.12 24.20
N LYS A 9 -6.35 0.53 24.27
CA LYS A 9 -5.26 1.03 25.08
C LYS A 9 -4.06 1.42 24.22
N SER A 10 -3.23 2.28 24.78
CA SER A 10 -2.01 2.75 24.13
C SER A 10 -0.85 1.79 24.40
N PHE A 11 -0.17 1.36 23.33
CA PHE A 11 1.02 0.52 23.37
C PHE A 11 2.15 1.22 22.64
N CYS A 12 3.37 1.07 23.12
CA CYS A 12 4.53 1.55 22.40
C CYS A 12 4.85 0.59 21.24
N ALA A 13 5.19 1.11 20.06
CA ALA A 13 5.55 0.27 18.92
C ALA A 13 6.75 -0.63 19.23
N SER A 14 7.67 -0.17 20.09
CA SER A 14 8.80 -0.95 20.59
C SER A 14 8.39 -2.19 21.40
N ASP A 15 7.20 -2.19 22.02
CA ASP A 15 6.72 -3.36 22.76
C ASP A 15 6.15 -4.43 21.83
N ILE A 16 5.70 -4.02 20.66
CA ILE A 16 5.02 -4.82 19.67
C ILE A 16 5.97 -5.39 18.61
N PHE A 17 6.93 -4.57 18.13
CA PHE A 17 7.74 -4.91 16.96
C PHE A 17 9.25 -4.92 17.23
N PHE A 18 9.94 -5.82 16.53
CA PHE A 18 11.32 -5.61 16.13
C PHE A 18 11.34 -4.79 14.84
N LEU A 19 12.32 -3.90 14.69
CA LEU A 19 12.55 -3.15 13.48
C LEU A 19 13.94 -3.46 12.96
N TYR A 20 14.04 -3.82 11.67
CA TYR A 20 15.31 -4.13 11.02
C TYR A 20 15.55 -3.15 9.87
N ASN A 21 16.77 -2.62 9.81
CA ASN A 21 17.19 -1.72 8.74
C ASN A 21 17.57 -2.51 7.51
N GLY A 22 17.19 -2.00 6.34
CA GLY A 22 17.61 -2.58 5.07
C GLY A 22 19.03 -2.21 4.67
N SER A 23 19.52 -2.89 3.64
CA SER A 23 20.84 -2.69 3.04
C SER A 23 20.72 -2.09 1.63
N GLY A 24 21.80 -1.53 1.09
CA GLY A 24 21.80 -0.97 -0.25
C GLY A 24 21.69 -2.05 -1.32
N ILE A 25 20.48 -2.32 -1.79
CA ILE A 25 20.20 -3.24 -2.91
C ILE A 25 19.90 -2.41 -4.15
N THR A 26 20.59 -2.66 -5.25
CA THR A 26 20.39 -1.97 -6.52
C THR A 26 19.44 -2.72 -7.45
N LYS A 27 18.87 -2.03 -8.44
CA LYS A 27 18.07 -2.69 -9.48
C LYS A 27 18.91 -3.63 -10.33
N GLU A 28 20.14 -3.25 -10.63
CA GLU A 28 21.09 -4.05 -11.38
C GLU A 28 21.38 -5.40 -10.67
N GLU A 29 21.60 -5.37 -9.36
CA GLU A 29 21.78 -6.62 -8.59
C GLU A 29 20.55 -7.53 -8.63
N ILE A 30 19.34 -6.96 -8.65
CA ILE A 30 18.10 -7.72 -8.78
C ILE A 30 17.98 -8.36 -10.16
N GLU A 31 18.34 -7.62 -11.21
CA GLU A 31 18.33 -8.10 -12.60
C GLU A 31 19.41 -9.19 -12.84
N ASP A 32 20.58 -9.02 -12.27
CA ASP A 32 21.70 -9.97 -12.39
C ASP A 32 21.51 -11.24 -11.57
N ASN A 33 20.70 -11.18 -10.50
CA ASN A 33 20.48 -12.31 -9.59
C ASN A 33 18.98 -12.61 -9.45
N PRO A 34 18.28 -12.95 -10.55
CA PRO A 34 16.84 -13.15 -10.55
C PRO A 34 16.41 -14.31 -9.65
N GLY A 35 15.22 -14.20 -9.06
CA GLY A 35 14.64 -15.21 -8.18
C GLY A 35 13.17 -14.99 -7.95
N SER A 36 12.66 -15.56 -6.87
CA SER A 36 11.24 -15.42 -6.48
C SER A 36 11.05 -14.63 -5.18
N PHE A 37 12.11 -14.12 -4.59
CA PHE A 37 12.04 -13.45 -3.30
C PHE A 37 11.87 -11.94 -3.48
N PRO A 38 10.81 -11.32 -2.89
CA PRO A 38 10.52 -9.90 -3.12
C PRO A 38 11.64 -9.01 -2.56
N ALA A 39 12.14 -8.08 -3.39
CA ALA A 39 13.01 -7.00 -2.97
C ALA A 39 12.19 -5.72 -2.80
N VAL A 40 12.18 -5.17 -1.60
CA VAL A 40 11.32 -4.06 -1.20
C VAL A 40 12.12 -2.80 -0.91
N GLN A 41 11.64 -1.68 -1.45
CA GLN A 41 12.15 -0.34 -1.17
C GLN A 41 11.03 0.63 -0.81
N SER A 42 11.37 1.94 -0.70
CA SER A 42 10.39 2.98 -0.40
C SER A 42 9.50 3.25 -1.62
N GLY A 43 8.32 2.70 -1.61
CA GLY A 43 7.30 2.96 -2.63
C GLY A 43 5.94 2.52 -2.11
N ALA A 44 4.87 3.16 -2.57
CA ALA A 44 3.51 2.73 -2.28
C ALA A 44 3.01 1.73 -3.32
N ASP A 45 3.52 1.81 -4.55
CA ASP A 45 3.15 0.93 -5.64
C ASP A 45 3.64 -0.48 -5.38
N ASN A 46 2.85 -1.47 -5.76
CA ASN A 46 3.17 -2.89 -5.64
C ASN A 46 3.70 -3.29 -4.23
N ASN A 47 3.16 -2.68 -3.17
CA ASN A 47 3.63 -2.86 -1.78
C ASN A 47 5.13 -2.57 -1.59
N GLY A 48 5.71 -1.66 -2.37
CA GLY A 48 7.13 -1.31 -2.36
C GLY A 48 8.05 -2.33 -3.03
N CYS A 49 7.51 -3.39 -3.63
CA CYS A 49 8.29 -4.40 -4.34
C CYS A 49 8.80 -3.83 -5.67
N ILE A 50 10.12 -3.80 -5.82
CA ILE A 50 10.82 -3.28 -7.01
C ILE A 50 11.33 -4.39 -7.93
N GLY A 51 11.20 -5.64 -7.53
CA GLY A 51 11.63 -6.82 -8.30
C GLY A 51 11.74 -8.05 -7.42
N TYR A 52 12.22 -9.14 -8.02
CA TYR A 52 12.39 -10.42 -7.35
C TYR A 52 13.83 -10.89 -7.50
N ILE A 53 14.46 -11.26 -6.39
CA ILE A 53 15.87 -11.59 -6.29
C ILE A 53 16.07 -13.02 -5.78
N SER A 54 17.24 -13.58 -6.05
CA SER A 54 17.67 -14.87 -5.49
C SER A 54 17.86 -14.77 -3.97
N LYS A 55 17.22 -15.66 -3.23
CA LYS A 55 17.36 -15.73 -1.78
C LYS A 55 18.78 -16.13 -1.36
N ASP A 56 19.43 -17.02 -2.14
CA ASP A 56 20.80 -17.44 -1.87
C ASP A 56 21.78 -16.28 -2.07
N TYR A 57 21.54 -15.44 -3.07
CA TYR A 57 22.30 -14.21 -3.22
C TYR A 57 22.13 -13.27 -2.01
N CYS A 58 20.89 -13.07 -1.54
CA CYS A 58 20.66 -12.27 -0.34
C CYS A 58 21.41 -12.79 0.89
N LYS A 59 21.48 -14.12 1.06
CA LYS A 59 22.24 -14.76 2.13
C LYS A 59 23.75 -14.53 1.97
N ALA A 60 24.27 -14.72 0.76
CA ALA A 60 25.68 -14.52 0.47
C ALA A 60 26.14 -13.09 0.71
N MET A 61 25.30 -12.12 0.40
CA MET A 61 25.53 -10.69 0.60
C MET A 61 25.22 -10.21 2.02
N ASN A 62 24.74 -11.11 2.89
CA ASN A 62 24.29 -10.77 4.25
C ASN A 62 23.28 -9.62 4.30
N TYR A 63 22.34 -9.61 3.35
CA TYR A 63 21.27 -8.62 3.32
C TYR A 63 20.21 -8.88 4.41
N THR A 64 19.55 -7.82 4.85
CA THR A 64 18.46 -7.92 5.83
C THR A 64 17.19 -8.46 5.17
N TYR A 65 16.78 -9.65 5.56
CA TYR A 65 15.57 -10.30 5.05
C TYR A 65 14.85 -11.12 6.13
N VAL A 66 13.58 -11.43 5.88
CA VAL A 66 12.77 -12.40 6.65
C VAL A 66 12.02 -13.30 5.69
N GLU A 67 11.85 -14.58 6.08
CA GLU A 67 11.19 -15.61 5.26
C GLU A 67 9.76 -15.93 5.75
N GLU A 68 9.20 -15.08 6.57
CA GLU A 68 7.89 -15.21 7.17
C GLU A 68 7.06 -13.94 6.97
N PRO A 69 5.73 -13.97 7.18
CA PRO A 69 4.90 -12.78 7.06
C PRO A 69 5.43 -11.63 7.92
N CYS A 70 5.52 -10.44 7.33
CA CYS A 70 5.99 -9.24 8.03
C CYS A 70 5.34 -7.98 7.45
N LEU A 71 5.57 -6.84 8.10
CA LEU A 71 5.31 -5.54 7.52
C LEU A 71 6.62 -4.91 7.07
N THR A 72 6.55 -4.06 6.07
CA THR A 72 7.62 -3.14 5.71
C THR A 72 7.15 -1.70 5.86
N VAL A 73 8.05 -0.81 6.26
CA VAL A 73 7.78 0.62 6.33
C VAL A 73 8.77 1.39 5.47
N ALA A 74 8.27 2.26 4.62
CA ALA A 74 9.08 3.12 3.78
C ALA A 74 9.79 4.18 4.64
N ARG A 75 11.12 4.28 4.51
CA ARG A 75 11.95 5.26 5.22
C ARG A 75 11.91 6.63 4.58
N THR A 76 11.91 6.66 3.25
CA THR A 76 11.98 7.87 2.40
C THR A 76 10.96 7.77 1.26
N GLY A 77 10.89 8.71 0.36
CA GLY A 77 9.89 8.70 -0.72
C GLY A 77 8.48 8.74 -0.15
N SER A 78 7.77 7.62 -0.17
CA SER A 78 6.47 7.45 0.50
C SER A 78 6.64 7.22 2.01
N ALA A 79 7.40 8.08 2.70
CA ALA A 79 7.79 7.90 4.10
C ALA A 79 6.59 7.56 4.99
N GLY A 80 6.75 6.53 5.83
CA GLY A 80 5.70 6.04 6.72
C GLY A 80 4.68 5.12 6.06
N PHE A 81 4.73 4.91 4.73
CA PHE A 81 3.88 3.92 4.07
C PHE A 81 4.22 2.51 4.57
N VAL A 82 3.20 1.77 4.97
CA VAL A 82 3.35 0.41 5.50
C VAL A 82 2.72 -0.59 4.54
N ALA A 83 3.50 -1.59 4.15
CA ALA A 83 3.03 -2.69 3.30
C ALA A 83 3.09 -4.03 4.02
N PHE A 84 2.20 -4.94 3.66
CA PHE A 84 2.20 -6.32 4.14
C PHE A 84 2.90 -7.23 3.14
N GLN A 85 3.87 -7.99 3.62
CA GLN A 85 4.65 -8.96 2.85
C GLN A 85 4.28 -10.38 3.31
N PRO A 86 3.41 -11.08 2.59
CA PRO A 86 2.83 -12.36 3.06
C PRO A 86 3.84 -13.51 3.13
N TYR A 87 4.92 -13.44 2.35
CA TYR A 87 5.92 -14.51 2.24
C TYR A 87 7.33 -14.05 2.66
N GLY A 88 7.38 -12.92 3.38
CA GLY A 88 8.65 -12.28 3.67
C GLY A 88 9.22 -11.47 2.52
N CYS A 89 10.35 -10.85 2.75
CA CYS A 89 11.06 -10.03 1.76
C CYS A 89 12.49 -9.74 2.20
N VAL A 90 13.31 -9.28 1.27
CA VAL A 90 14.54 -8.55 1.54
C VAL A 90 14.25 -7.05 1.40
N VAL A 91 14.87 -6.22 2.22
CA VAL A 91 14.66 -4.76 2.19
C VAL A 91 15.93 -4.00 1.82
N GLY A 92 15.76 -3.03 0.92
CA GLY A 92 16.76 -2.02 0.61
C GLY A 92 16.87 -0.95 1.71
N ASP A 93 17.87 -0.08 1.61
CA ASP A 93 18.18 0.96 2.61
C ASP A 93 17.06 2.01 2.80
N SER A 94 16.17 2.12 1.83
CA SER A 94 15.02 3.04 1.85
C SER A 94 13.77 2.45 2.51
N ALA A 95 13.79 1.18 2.95
CA ALA A 95 12.71 0.51 3.67
C ALA A 95 13.24 -0.19 4.93
N LYS A 96 12.33 -0.59 5.80
CA LYS A 96 12.63 -1.32 7.04
C LYS A 96 11.62 -2.44 7.22
N ILE A 97 12.02 -3.55 7.84
CA ILE A 97 11.12 -4.63 8.24
C ILE A 97 10.60 -4.36 9.65
N LEU A 98 9.30 -4.56 9.83
CA LEU A 98 8.64 -4.65 11.12
C LEU A 98 8.19 -6.08 11.34
N LEU A 99 8.74 -6.73 12.34
CA LEU A 99 8.41 -8.11 12.69
C LEU A 99 7.81 -8.14 14.09
N LEU A 100 6.67 -8.78 14.25
CA LEU A 100 6.05 -8.93 15.57
C LEU A 100 6.98 -9.66 16.52
N LYS A 101 7.13 -9.15 17.76
CA LYS A 101 7.93 -9.78 18.81
C LYS A 101 7.33 -11.12 19.23
N ASN A 102 6.00 -11.16 19.39
CA ASN A 102 5.31 -12.40 19.72
C ASN A 102 5.11 -13.26 18.47
N THR A 103 5.84 -14.37 18.39
CA THR A 103 5.85 -15.29 17.24
C THR A 103 4.51 -15.98 17.01
N GLU A 104 3.72 -16.25 18.07
CA GLU A 104 2.42 -16.91 17.96
C GLU A 104 1.39 -16.07 17.20
N HIS A 105 1.62 -14.75 17.15
CA HIS A 105 0.72 -13.79 16.50
C HIS A 105 1.23 -13.29 15.15
N ARG A 106 2.28 -13.88 14.58
CA ARG A 106 2.79 -13.60 13.23
C ARG A 106 1.88 -14.15 12.14
N LYS A 107 0.62 -13.77 12.20
CA LYS A 107 -0.43 -14.22 11.28
C LYS A 107 -0.82 -13.11 10.31
N PRO A 108 -1.15 -13.46 9.04
CA PRO A 108 -1.56 -12.48 8.04
C PRO A 108 -2.66 -11.53 8.52
N ALA A 109 -3.69 -12.04 9.16
CA ALA A 109 -4.82 -11.24 9.65
C ALA A 109 -4.39 -10.21 10.70
N VAL A 110 -3.50 -10.59 11.64
CA VAL A 110 -2.97 -9.69 12.65
C VAL A 110 -2.12 -8.59 12.01
N TYR A 111 -1.24 -8.94 11.06
CA TYR A 111 -0.44 -7.97 10.33
C TYR A 111 -1.31 -6.98 9.52
N LEU A 112 -2.38 -7.44 8.87
CA LEU A 112 -3.30 -6.58 8.14
C LEU A 112 -4.03 -5.59 9.07
N PHE A 113 -4.42 -6.03 10.26
CA PHE A 113 -4.98 -5.14 11.27
C PHE A 113 -3.98 -4.06 11.70
N LEU A 114 -2.78 -4.48 12.09
CA LEU A 114 -1.72 -3.57 12.52
C LEU A 114 -1.26 -2.62 11.42
N ARG A 115 -1.21 -3.09 10.17
CA ARG A 115 -0.94 -2.25 9.02
C ARG A 115 -1.91 -1.05 8.96
N THR A 116 -3.20 -1.31 9.16
CA THR A 116 -4.22 -0.24 9.13
C THR A 116 -3.98 0.80 10.23
N ILE A 117 -3.62 0.35 11.43
CA ILE A 117 -3.29 1.26 12.55
C ILE A 117 -2.03 2.08 12.25
N LEU A 118 -0.98 1.42 11.74
CA LEU A 118 0.27 2.09 11.41
C LEU A 118 0.12 3.10 10.27
N MET A 119 -0.69 2.78 9.25
CA MET A 119 -1.01 3.68 8.14
C MET A 119 -1.72 4.95 8.61
N ALA A 120 -2.53 4.89 9.66
CA ALA A 120 -3.14 6.08 10.26
C ALA A 120 -2.12 7.09 10.80
N ASN A 121 -0.89 6.64 11.09
CA ASN A 121 0.21 7.48 11.55
C ASN A 121 1.14 7.97 10.42
N GLN A 122 0.89 7.59 9.16
CA GLN A 122 1.75 7.95 8.01
C GLN A 122 1.94 9.45 7.87
N TYR A 123 0.92 10.26 8.14
CA TYR A 123 0.96 11.73 8.04
C TYR A 123 2.07 12.38 8.89
N LYS A 124 2.60 11.68 9.89
CA LYS A 124 3.70 12.15 10.73
C LYS A 124 5.05 12.15 10.00
N TYR A 125 5.14 11.47 8.86
CA TYR A 125 6.36 11.28 8.10
C TYR A 125 6.28 11.96 6.75
N THR A 126 7.37 12.62 6.37
CA THR A 126 7.51 13.35 5.10
C THR A 126 8.94 13.23 4.60
N TYR A 127 9.24 13.82 3.45
CA TYR A 127 10.62 13.89 2.94
C TYR A 127 11.61 14.46 3.95
N GLY A 128 11.25 15.49 4.68
CA GLY A 128 12.08 16.12 5.74
C GLY A 128 12.02 15.39 7.09
N ARG A 129 11.07 14.46 7.26
CA ARG A 129 10.88 13.71 8.51
C ARG A 129 10.86 12.21 8.22
N LYS A 130 12.04 11.68 7.92
CA LYS A 130 12.24 10.27 7.58
C LYS A 130 11.91 9.33 8.75
N VAL A 131 11.50 8.11 8.42
CA VAL A 131 11.36 7.03 9.40
C VAL A 131 12.76 6.62 9.88
N THR A 132 13.05 6.86 11.15
CA THR A 132 14.22 6.33 11.85
C THR A 132 13.76 5.30 12.89
N GLU A 133 14.64 4.41 13.31
CA GLU A 133 14.31 3.35 14.28
C GLU A 133 13.74 3.93 15.58
N ASP A 134 14.48 4.84 16.21
CA ASP A 134 14.09 5.45 17.49
C ASP A 134 12.72 6.14 17.41
N LYS A 135 12.50 6.93 16.34
CA LYS A 135 11.23 7.65 16.17
C LYS A 135 10.06 6.71 15.92
N TYR A 136 10.28 5.67 15.11
CA TYR A 136 9.20 4.75 14.73
C TYR A 136 8.85 3.82 15.90
N LEU A 137 9.85 3.30 16.59
CA LEU A 137 9.65 2.44 17.74
C LEU A 137 9.09 3.18 18.97
N SER A 138 9.26 4.51 19.05
CA SER A 138 8.63 5.34 20.09
C SER A 138 7.19 5.76 19.78
N GLU A 139 6.63 5.39 18.59
CA GLU A 139 5.24 5.67 18.27
C GLU A 139 4.28 4.95 19.22
N THR A 140 3.21 5.65 19.56
CA THR A 140 2.11 5.08 20.33
C THR A 140 1.04 4.54 19.38
N LEU A 141 0.67 3.30 19.59
CA LEU A 141 -0.37 2.59 18.84
C LEU A 141 -1.58 2.38 19.74
N LEU A 142 -2.75 2.79 19.28
CA LEU A 142 -4.00 2.51 19.97
C LEU A 142 -4.52 1.15 19.48
N LEU A 143 -4.57 0.15 20.37
CA LEU A 143 -4.92 -1.22 20.02
C LEU A 143 -6.03 -1.77 20.92
N PRO A 144 -6.87 -2.70 20.41
CA PRO A 144 -7.75 -3.49 21.25
C PRO A 144 -6.94 -4.25 22.29
N SER A 145 -7.44 -4.35 23.51
CA SER A 145 -6.70 -4.91 24.64
C SER A 145 -7.59 -5.78 25.53
N ILE A 146 -7.01 -6.84 26.08
CA ILE A 146 -7.65 -7.69 27.07
C ILE A 146 -7.59 -7.00 28.46
N ASP A 147 -6.47 -6.36 28.71
CA ASP A 147 -6.17 -5.60 29.92
C ASP A 147 -5.35 -4.35 29.60
N SER A 148 -4.74 -3.70 30.59
CA SER A 148 -3.99 -2.47 30.38
C SER A 148 -2.64 -2.66 29.65
N ILE A 149 -2.15 -3.91 29.53
CA ILE A 149 -0.79 -4.21 29.06
C ILE A 149 -0.74 -5.26 27.94
N THR A 150 -1.87 -5.96 27.68
CA THR A 150 -1.90 -7.08 26.72
C THR A 150 -2.81 -6.72 25.54
N PRO A 151 -2.29 -6.62 24.31
CA PRO A 151 -3.12 -6.47 23.12
C PRO A 151 -4.05 -7.69 22.91
N ASP A 152 -5.27 -7.43 22.47
CA ASP A 152 -6.21 -8.52 22.11
C ASP A 152 -5.96 -9.00 20.68
N TRP A 153 -4.97 -9.88 20.56
CA TRP A 153 -4.57 -10.48 19.28
C TRP A 153 -5.68 -11.31 18.64
N ALA A 154 -6.47 -11.98 19.49
CA ALA A 154 -7.59 -12.81 19.04
C ALA A 154 -8.70 -11.94 18.42
N PHE A 155 -8.99 -10.79 19.01
CA PHE A 155 -9.89 -9.81 18.43
C PHE A 155 -9.41 -9.33 17.08
N MET A 156 -8.13 -8.94 16.96
CA MET A 156 -7.55 -8.42 15.70
C MET A 156 -7.68 -9.47 14.58
N GLU A 157 -7.30 -10.71 14.86
CA GLU A 157 -7.43 -11.83 13.91
C GLU A 157 -8.89 -12.05 13.51
N LYS A 158 -9.77 -12.20 14.48
CA LYS A 158 -11.21 -12.44 14.25
C LYS A 158 -11.87 -11.29 13.49
N TYR A 159 -11.48 -10.04 13.80
CA TYR A 159 -12.02 -8.87 13.11
C TYR A 159 -11.70 -8.91 11.61
N ILE A 160 -10.43 -9.08 11.26
CA ILE A 160 -10.01 -9.16 9.84
C ILE A 160 -10.67 -10.33 9.13
N LEU A 161 -10.71 -11.51 9.76
CA LEU A 161 -11.37 -12.69 9.18
C LEU A 161 -12.88 -12.47 8.99
N SER A 162 -13.52 -11.63 9.82
CA SER A 162 -14.93 -11.28 9.68
C SER A 162 -15.24 -10.32 8.53
N LEU A 163 -14.21 -9.62 8.02
CA LEU A 163 -14.32 -8.70 6.89
C LEU A 163 -14.31 -9.43 5.53
N HIS A 164 -14.22 -10.76 5.53
CA HIS A 164 -14.34 -11.52 4.30
C HIS A 164 -15.59 -11.08 3.55
N HIS A 165 -15.38 -10.52 2.37
CA HIS A 165 -16.43 -10.12 1.48
C HIS A 165 -17.37 -11.32 1.27
N LYS A 166 -18.64 -11.11 1.53
CA LYS A 166 -19.65 -12.01 0.96
C LYS A 166 -19.32 -12.11 -0.52
N PRO A 167 -19.16 -13.33 -1.09
CA PRO A 167 -18.92 -13.44 -2.51
C PRO A 167 -19.98 -12.57 -3.18
N LEU A 168 -19.53 -11.66 -4.04
CA LEU A 168 -20.44 -10.88 -4.84
C LEU A 168 -21.38 -11.89 -5.45
N LYS A 169 -22.66 -11.87 -5.07
CA LYS A 169 -23.72 -12.61 -5.75
C LYS A 169 -23.98 -11.93 -7.09
N THR A 170 -22.94 -11.74 -7.88
CA THR A 170 -23.12 -11.67 -9.30
C THR A 170 -23.66 -13.03 -9.67
N ALA A 171 -24.86 -13.06 -10.18
CA ALA A 171 -25.31 -14.17 -10.98
C ALA A 171 -24.39 -14.23 -12.20
N ILE A 172 -23.18 -14.72 -11.99
CA ILE A 172 -22.35 -15.25 -13.06
C ILE A 172 -23.10 -16.53 -13.43
N THR A 173 -24.08 -16.38 -14.30
CA THR A 173 -24.39 -17.49 -15.21
C THR A 173 -23.02 -17.96 -15.70
N GLU A 174 -22.74 -19.25 -15.57
CA GLU A 174 -21.55 -19.91 -16.14
C GLU A 174 -21.59 -19.76 -17.67
N GLN A 175 -21.53 -18.54 -18.16
CA GLN A 175 -21.20 -18.26 -19.52
C GLN A 175 -19.69 -18.28 -19.55
N THR A 176 -19.14 -19.37 -20.07
CA THR A 176 -17.76 -19.40 -20.54
C THR A 176 -17.52 -18.09 -21.27
N PRO A 177 -16.55 -17.28 -20.86
CA PRO A 177 -16.27 -16.03 -21.55
C PRO A 177 -16.12 -16.38 -23.03
N PRO A 178 -16.76 -15.65 -23.95
CA PRO A 178 -16.62 -15.95 -25.39
C PRO A 178 -15.12 -15.94 -25.71
N GLU A 179 -14.68 -17.00 -26.38
CA GLU A 179 -13.29 -17.12 -26.79
C GLU A 179 -12.93 -15.94 -27.68
N LEU A 180 -11.94 -15.17 -27.27
CA LEU A 180 -11.54 -13.95 -27.95
C LEU A 180 -10.81 -14.31 -29.25
N ASN A 181 -11.51 -14.25 -30.37
CA ASN A 181 -10.91 -14.53 -31.67
C ASN A 181 -10.22 -13.29 -32.26
N THR A 182 -8.93 -13.14 -31.94
CA THR A 182 -8.13 -12.02 -32.43
C THR A 182 -7.75 -12.10 -33.92
N LYS A 183 -8.01 -13.24 -34.60
CA LYS A 183 -7.67 -13.42 -36.01
C LYS A 183 -8.52 -12.55 -36.96
N THR A 184 -9.65 -12.08 -36.48
CA THR A 184 -10.56 -11.18 -37.23
C THR A 184 -10.36 -9.70 -36.86
N TRP A 185 -9.41 -9.39 -36.00
CA TRP A 185 -9.16 -8.02 -35.61
C TRP A 185 -8.38 -7.29 -36.69
N HIS A 186 -8.73 -6.02 -36.87
CA HIS A 186 -8.08 -5.12 -37.81
C HIS A 186 -7.51 -3.93 -37.08
N GLU A 187 -6.42 -3.39 -37.58
CA GLU A 187 -5.83 -2.14 -37.07
C GLU A 187 -6.69 -0.95 -37.47
N PHE A 188 -6.89 -0.04 -36.54
CA PHE A 188 -7.60 1.21 -36.78
C PHE A 188 -6.75 2.38 -36.31
N PHE A 189 -6.80 3.47 -37.05
CA PHE A 189 -6.23 4.72 -36.57
C PHE A 189 -7.08 5.28 -35.42
N LEU A 190 -6.43 5.60 -34.29
CA LEU A 190 -7.13 6.02 -33.08
C LEU A 190 -8.03 7.25 -33.32
N HIS A 191 -7.59 8.20 -34.16
CA HIS A 191 -8.34 9.41 -34.52
C HIS A 191 -9.65 9.13 -35.30
N ARG A 192 -9.84 7.92 -35.80
CA ARG A 192 -11.11 7.50 -36.46
C ARG A 192 -12.13 6.95 -35.49
N ILE A 193 -11.69 6.62 -34.31
CA ILE A 193 -12.52 5.97 -33.28
C ILE A 193 -12.77 6.94 -32.10
N LEU A 194 -11.80 7.78 -31.80
CA LEU A 194 -11.84 8.71 -30.68
C LEU A 194 -11.64 10.14 -31.15
N ILE A 195 -12.34 11.05 -30.54
CA ILE A 195 -12.06 12.49 -30.61
C ILE A 195 -11.07 12.80 -29.49
N CYS A 196 -9.89 13.29 -29.85
CA CYS A 196 -8.89 13.71 -28.89
C CYS A 196 -8.78 15.23 -28.92
N SER A 197 -8.96 15.84 -27.76
CA SER A 197 -8.79 17.29 -27.59
C SER A 197 -7.78 17.55 -26.47
N MET A 198 -7.20 18.74 -26.49
CA MET A 198 -6.39 19.21 -25.37
C MET A 198 -7.32 19.74 -24.28
N GLY A 199 -6.91 19.56 -23.03
CA GLY A 199 -7.63 20.16 -21.91
C GLY A 199 -7.57 21.68 -21.94
N ASN A 200 -8.47 22.31 -21.23
CA ASN A 200 -8.74 23.77 -21.25
C ASN A 200 -7.61 24.60 -20.63
N GLY A 201 -6.56 23.99 -20.06
CA GLY A 201 -5.46 24.72 -19.41
C GLY A 201 -5.87 25.37 -18.06
N ILE A 202 -6.92 24.87 -17.45
CA ILE A 202 -7.43 25.36 -16.17
C ILE A 202 -6.43 25.03 -15.06
N ASP A 203 -6.13 26.00 -14.18
CA ASP A 203 -5.26 25.80 -13.04
C ASP A 203 -6.01 25.12 -11.90
N ALA A 204 -5.36 24.15 -11.26
CA ALA A 204 -5.91 23.43 -10.10
C ALA A 204 -6.31 24.36 -8.93
N VAL A 205 -5.75 25.56 -8.85
CA VAL A 205 -6.08 26.54 -7.81
C VAL A 205 -7.54 27.01 -7.85
N ILE A 206 -8.20 26.89 -9.01
CA ILE A 206 -9.61 27.28 -9.16
C ILE A 206 -10.61 26.13 -8.91
N THR A 207 -10.11 24.96 -8.50
CA THR A 207 -11.02 23.88 -8.07
C THR A 207 -11.76 24.31 -6.82
N THR A 208 -13.08 24.11 -6.81
CA THR A 208 -13.97 24.44 -5.69
C THR A 208 -14.73 23.20 -5.25
N SER A 209 -15.20 23.22 -4.01
CA SER A 209 -16.00 22.14 -3.44
C SER A 209 -17.41 22.59 -3.02
N ASP A 210 -17.80 23.83 -3.30
CA ASP A 210 -19.06 24.40 -2.79
C ASP A 210 -20.28 23.78 -3.49
N GLU A 211 -20.32 23.81 -4.82
CA GLU A 211 -21.34 23.14 -5.63
C GLU A 211 -20.74 22.48 -6.88
N PRO A 212 -19.86 21.49 -6.72
CA PRO A 212 -19.09 20.94 -7.82
C PRO A 212 -19.99 20.21 -8.82
N LYS A 213 -19.93 20.63 -10.09
CA LYS A 213 -20.68 20.03 -11.20
C LYS A 213 -19.84 19.09 -12.03
N TYR A 214 -18.53 19.35 -12.15
CA TYR A 214 -17.64 18.67 -13.08
C TYR A 214 -16.40 18.11 -12.38
N ASN A 215 -15.92 16.96 -12.88
CA ASN A 215 -14.63 16.41 -12.45
C ASN A 215 -13.49 17.25 -13.05
N TYR A 216 -12.54 17.67 -12.22
CA TYR A 216 -11.29 18.23 -12.69
C TYR A 216 -10.27 17.11 -12.90
N VAL A 217 -9.88 16.87 -14.16
CA VAL A 217 -8.98 15.80 -14.57
C VAL A 217 -7.60 16.38 -14.90
N SER A 218 -6.55 15.81 -14.34
CA SER A 218 -5.16 16.20 -14.57
C SER A 218 -4.25 14.99 -14.73
N ARG A 219 -2.94 15.21 -14.78
CA ARG A 219 -1.90 14.17 -14.94
C ARG A 219 -1.67 13.41 -13.61
N ASP A 220 -2.67 12.70 -13.16
CA ASP A 220 -2.56 11.82 -11.99
C ASP A 220 -2.93 10.39 -12.40
N SER A 221 -2.20 9.41 -11.92
CA SER A 221 -2.48 8.00 -12.15
C SER A 221 -3.52 7.41 -11.22
N ASN A 222 -3.86 8.12 -10.14
CA ASN A 222 -4.88 7.73 -9.18
C ASN A 222 -6.24 8.29 -9.57
N GLY A 223 -7.31 7.66 -9.11
CA GLY A 223 -8.67 8.15 -9.29
C GLY A 223 -9.07 8.41 -10.76
N ASN A 224 -8.49 7.68 -11.72
CA ASN A 224 -8.67 7.91 -13.17
C ASN A 224 -8.29 9.34 -13.62
N GLY A 225 -7.33 9.97 -12.94
CA GLY A 225 -6.89 11.32 -13.22
C GLY A 225 -7.76 12.41 -12.60
N VAL A 226 -8.83 12.08 -11.90
CA VAL A 226 -9.67 13.06 -11.18
C VAL A 226 -8.92 13.53 -9.93
N VAL A 227 -8.50 14.78 -9.93
CA VAL A 227 -7.73 15.39 -8.83
C VAL A 227 -8.52 16.44 -8.04
N GLY A 228 -9.74 16.74 -8.47
CA GLY A 228 -10.62 17.68 -7.81
C GLY A 228 -11.94 17.84 -8.56
N PHE A 229 -12.72 18.84 -8.14
CA PHE A 229 -14.01 19.17 -8.73
C PHE A 229 -14.09 20.67 -8.98
N VAL A 230 -14.82 21.07 -9.99
CA VAL A 230 -15.02 22.47 -10.35
C VAL A 230 -16.49 22.78 -10.59
N ASP A 231 -16.88 24.02 -10.31
CA ASP A 231 -18.17 24.55 -10.75
C ASP A 231 -18.12 24.86 -12.24
N GLU A 232 -19.24 25.26 -12.81
CA GLU A 232 -19.31 25.78 -14.17
C GLU A 232 -18.45 27.02 -14.32
N ILE A 233 -17.51 26.99 -15.28
CA ILE A 233 -16.59 28.10 -15.57
C ILE A 233 -17.10 28.81 -16.81
N GLU A 234 -17.41 30.10 -16.68
CA GLU A 234 -17.92 30.90 -17.79
C GLU A 234 -16.91 30.93 -18.97
N GLY A 235 -17.36 30.52 -20.14
CA GLY A 235 -16.53 30.47 -21.36
C GLY A 235 -15.78 29.16 -21.57
N GLU A 236 -15.88 28.19 -20.64
CA GLU A 236 -15.30 26.87 -20.78
C GLU A 236 -16.38 25.81 -20.97
N GLU A 237 -16.19 24.91 -21.91
CA GLU A 237 -17.08 23.77 -22.13
C GLU A 237 -16.44 22.49 -21.56
N PRO A 238 -17.18 21.71 -20.75
CA PRO A 238 -16.69 20.44 -20.27
C PRO A 238 -16.67 19.41 -21.41
N PHE A 239 -15.74 18.49 -21.37
CA PHE A 239 -15.60 17.38 -22.29
C PHE A 239 -16.37 16.14 -21.85
#